data_62e2974a5c1c39f4ab99ccad214b230c
#
_entry.id   62e2974a5c1c39f4ab99ccad214b230c
#
_cell.length_a   1.000
_cell.length_b   1.000
_cell.length_c   1.000
_cell.angle_alpha   90.00
_cell.angle_beta   90.00
_cell.angle_gamma   90.00
#
_symmetry.space_group_name_H-M   'P 1'
#
loop_
_entity.id
_entity.type
_entity.pdbx_description
1 polymer ?
#
loop_
_entity_poly.entity_id
_entity_poly.type
_entity_poly.pdbx_seq_one_letter_code
_entity_poly.pdbx_strand_id
1 'polypeptide(L)'
;MLPVPGSNHQVLVIDDFMPAPHKLIDYAVARQQPPGESPVYPGLRAPVPPGYLKYAIATINRAFQREKVTARVSDGEAYFAMVTRAAEELTLEQSIPHFDRPLLNEYAIVHYLCSPTFGGTSFYRYKPTAQVAITRPGLHAYQQNLAQ
;
A
#
# COMPACT_ATOMS: atom_id res chain seq x y z
N MET A 1 -1.16 -8.22 -14.90
CA MET A 1 -1.23 -9.01 -13.63
C MET A 1 0.06 -9.77 -13.41
N LEU A 2 0.65 -9.70 -12.20
CA LEU A 2 1.85 -10.44 -11.81
C LEU A 2 1.50 -11.44 -10.70
N PRO A 3 1.91 -12.72 -10.81
CA PRO A 3 1.66 -13.69 -9.76
C PRO A 3 2.54 -13.40 -8.52
N VAL A 4 1.99 -13.61 -7.33
CA VAL A 4 2.78 -13.65 -6.10
C VAL A 4 3.34 -15.07 -5.94
N PRO A 5 4.67 -15.28 -6.01
CA PRO A 5 5.26 -16.61 -6.02
C PRO A 5 4.81 -17.48 -4.85
N GLY A 6 4.43 -18.73 -5.15
CA GLY A 6 3.97 -19.69 -4.15
C GLY A 6 2.61 -19.38 -3.53
N SER A 7 1.76 -18.63 -4.21
CA SER A 7 0.39 -18.35 -3.79
C SER A 7 -0.55 -18.27 -4.98
N ASN A 8 -1.88 -18.20 -4.71
CA ASN A 8 -2.89 -17.93 -5.71
C ASN A 8 -3.23 -16.44 -5.85
N HIS A 9 -2.44 -15.58 -5.17
CA HIS A 9 -2.64 -14.14 -5.23
C HIS A 9 -1.91 -13.52 -6.42
N GLN A 10 -2.43 -12.40 -6.89
CA GLN A 10 -1.86 -11.63 -7.98
C GLN A 10 -1.79 -10.15 -7.61
N VAL A 11 -0.83 -9.46 -8.18
CA VAL A 11 -0.68 -8.01 -8.09
C VAL A 11 -1.00 -7.41 -9.45
N LEU A 12 -1.86 -6.42 -9.47
CA LEU A 12 -2.09 -5.59 -10.64
C LEU A 12 -1.07 -4.45 -10.66
N VAL A 13 -0.25 -4.41 -11.68
CA VAL A 13 0.64 -3.28 -11.96
C VAL A 13 0.03 -2.45 -13.08
N ILE A 14 -0.03 -1.15 -12.90
CA ILE A 14 -0.54 -0.18 -13.86
C ILE A 14 0.58 0.82 -14.12
N ASP A 15 1.24 0.67 -15.25
CA ASP A 15 2.23 1.65 -15.72
C ASP A 15 1.51 2.90 -16.20
N ASP A 16 2.19 4.04 -16.16
CA ASP A 16 1.66 5.35 -16.58
C ASP A 16 0.30 5.65 -15.92
N PHE A 17 0.19 5.35 -14.62
CA PHE A 17 -1.05 5.45 -13.85
C PHE A 17 -1.74 6.81 -14.00
N MET A 18 -0.94 7.89 -14.13
CA MET A 18 -1.45 9.25 -14.30
C MET A 18 -0.52 10.08 -15.18
N PRO A 19 -1.07 10.94 -16.06
CA PRO A 19 -0.27 11.93 -16.79
C PRO A 19 0.29 12.98 -15.82
N ALA A 20 1.53 13.42 -16.03
CA ALA A 20 2.20 14.46 -15.26
C ALA A 20 2.25 14.20 -13.73
N PRO A 21 2.82 13.05 -13.27
CA PRO A 21 2.89 12.70 -11.85
C PRO A 21 3.70 13.70 -11.00
N HIS A 22 4.62 14.45 -11.62
CA HIS A 22 5.37 15.53 -10.97
C HIS A 22 4.47 16.59 -10.32
N LYS A 23 3.29 16.88 -10.88
CA LYS A 23 2.33 17.82 -10.28
C LYS A 23 1.80 17.35 -8.93
N LEU A 24 1.73 16.03 -8.71
CA LEU A 24 1.39 15.49 -7.39
C LEU A 24 2.52 15.72 -6.39
N ILE A 25 3.77 15.58 -6.83
CA ILE A 25 4.95 15.85 -5.98
C ILE A 25 4.96 17.33 -5.59
N ASP A 26 4.80 18.24 -6.54
CA ASP A 26 4.74 19.68 -6.28
C ASP A 26 3.60 20.03 -5.30
N TYR A 27 2.44 19.41 -5.48
CA TYR A 27 1.30 19.57 -4.58
C TYR A 27 1.60 19.09 -3.17
N ALA A 28 2.24 17.92 -3.02
CA ALA A 28 2.60 17.35 -1.73
C ALA A 28 3.63 18.23 -1.00
N VAL A 29 4.68 18.68 -1.71
CA VAL A 29 5.72 19.55 -1.17
C VAL A 29 5.14 20.87 -0.65
N ALA A 30 4.23 21.48 -1.40
CA ALA A 30 3.60 22.73 -1.00
C ALA A 30 2.68 22.62 0.23
N ARG A 31 2.33 21.41 0.66
CA ARG A 31 1.36 21.12 1.74
C ARG A 31 1.88 20.16 2.81
N GLN A 32 3.20 20.04 2.91
CA GLN A 32 3.80 19.24 3.97
C GLN A 32 3.32 19.74 5.33
N GLN A 33 2.65 18.86 6.04
CA GLN A 33 2.38 19.06 7.46
C GLN A 33 3.57 18.53 8.27
N PRO A 34 3.91 19.16 9.39
CA PRO A 34 4.89 18.58 10.29
C PRO A 34 4.44 17.16 10.67
N PRO A 35 5.39 16.24 10.89
CA PRO A 35 5.07 14.86 11.22
C PRO A 35 4.17 14.85 12.45
N GLY A 36 2.95 14.38 12.30
CA GLY A 36 2.24 13.84 13.43
C GLY A 36 3.03 12.60 13.86
N GLU A 37 3.33 12.50 15.14
CA GLU A 37 3.97 11.30 15.68
C GLU A 37 3.03 10.11 15.47
N SER A 38 3.25 9.38 14.40
CA SER A 38 2.59 8.10 14.20
C SER A 38 3.53 7.01 14.74
N PRO A 39 3.12 6.25 15.76
CA PRO A 39 3.96 5.17 16.27
C PRO A 39 4.18 4.06 15.21
N VAL A 40 3.33 3.98 14.21
CA VAL A 40 3.33 2.90 13.22
C VAL A 40 3.97 3.33 11.89
N TYR A 41 3.78 4.58 11.46
CA TYR A 41 4.27 5.03 10.16
C TYR A 41 5.54 5.90 10.30
N PRO A 42 6.67 5.51 9.67
CA PRO A 42 7.96 6.19 9.85
C PRO A 42 8.14 7.41 8.92
N GLY A 43 7.18 8.34 8.90
CA GLY A 43 7.30 9.47 7.97
C GLY A 43 6.17 10.47 8.01
N LEU A 44 6.11 11.27 6.97
CA LEU A 44 5.13 12.33 6.77
C LEU A 44 3.92 11.82 5.98
N ARG A 45 2.75 12.33 6.31
CA ARG A 45 1.53 12.16 5.52
C ARG A 45 0.97 13.52 5.15
N ALA A 46 0.36 13.60 3.96
CA ALA A 46 -0.34 14.79 3.51
C ALA A 46 -1.61 14.40 2.72
N PRO A 47 -2.65 15.22 2.73
CA PRO A 47 -3.84 14.95 1.93
C PRO A 47 -3.53 15.05 0.44
N VAL A 48 -4.15 14.17 -0.35
CA VAL A 48 -4.10 14.25 -1.82
C VAL A 48 -4.93 15.41 -2.36
N PRO A 49 -4.66 15.89 -3.59
CA PRO A 49 -5.45 16.95 -4.19
C PRO A 49 -6.90 16.51 -4.42
N PRO A 50 -7.87 17.45 -4.36
CA PRO A 50 -9.25 17.17 -4.73
C PRO A 50 -9.34 16.52 -6.11
N GLY A 51 -10.17 15.48 -6.20
CA GLY A 51 -10.36 14.71 -7.43
C GLY A 51 -9.36 13.58 -7.67
N TYR A 52 -8.22 13.51 -6.97
CA TYR A 52 -7.27 12.41 -7.13
C TYR A 52 -7.90 11.05 -6.86
N LEU A 53 -8.61 10.88 -5.74
CA LEU A 53 -9.26 9.62 -5.39
C LEU A 53 -10.25 9.16 -6.47
N LYS A 54 -11.07 10.08 -6.99
CA LYS A 54 -12.01 9.80 -8.09
C LYS A 54 -11.27 9.33 -9.35
N TYR A 55 -10.17 10.00 -9.69
CA TYR A 55 -9.33 9.61 -10.82
C TYR A 55 -8.73 8.22 -10.62
N ALA A 56 -8.15 7.95 -9.45
CA ALA A 56 -7.54 6.68 -9.09
C ALA A 56 -8.55 5.54 -9.19
N ILE A 57 -9.73 5.67 -8.57
CA ILE A 57 -10.81 4.68 -8.65
C ILE A 57 -11.21 4.40 -10.10
N ALA A 58 -11.38 5.43 -10.93
CA ALA A 58 -11.73 5.26 -12.34
C ALA A 58 -10.63 4.52 -13.13
N THR A 59 -9.37 4.83 -12.87
CA THR A 59 -8.23 4.19 -13.54
C THR A 59 -8.10 2.73 -13.14
N ILE A 60 -8.23 2.41 -11.84
CA ILE A 60 -8.20 1.04 -11.34
C ILE A 60 -9.33 0.21 -11.92
N ASN A 61 -10.56 0.74 -11.93
CA ASN A 61 -11.70 0.02 -12.49
C ASN A 61 -11.55 -0.27 -14.00
N ARG A 62 -10.97 0.68 -14.76
CA ARG A 62 -10.62 0.41 -16.17
C ARG A 62 -9.59 -0.71 -16.31
N ALA A 63 -8.57 -0.72 -15.44
CA ALA A 63 -7.58 -1.78 -15.44
C ALA A 63 -8.18 -3.13 -15.04
N PHE A 64 -9.06 -3.16 -14.03
CA PHE A 64 -9.80 -4.37 -13.67
C PHE A 64 -10.61 -4.93 -14.84
N GLN A 65 -11.32 -4.08 -15.56
CA GLN A 65 -12.08 -4.49 -16.76
C GLN A 65 -11.18 -5.10 -17.85
N ARG A 66 -10.04 -4.45 -18.11
CA ARG A 66 -9.05 -4.94 -19.10
C ARG A 66 -8.50 -6.30 -18.72
N GLU A 67 -8.22 -6.51 -17.45
CA GLU A 67 -7.68 -7.77 -16.91
C GLU A 67 -8.78 -8.79 -16.55
N LYS A 68 -10.05 -8.51 -16.89
CA LYS A 68 -11.22 -9.37 -16.62
C LYS A 68 -11.40 -9.69 -15.12
N VAL A 69 -10.98 -8.77 -14.25
CA VAL A 69 -11.24 -8.85 -12.81
C VAL A 69 -12.68 -8.42 -12.56
N THR A 70 -13.48 -9.25 -11.92
CA THR A 70 -14.91 -8.99 -11.67
C THR A 70 -15.14 -7.99 -10.53
N ALA A 71 -14.14 -7.72 -9.70
CA ALA A 71 -14.22 -6.77 -8.63
C ALA A 71 -14.33 -5.33 -9.13
N ARG A 72 -14.89 -4.46 -8.28
CA ARG A 72 -15.02 -3.03 -8.53
C ARG A 72 -14.70 -2.24 -7.26
N VAL A 73 -13.85 -1.23 -7.40
CA VAL A 73 -13.60 -0.23 -6.35
C VAL A 73 -14.65 0.86 -6.46
N SER A 74 -15.35 1.15 -5.37
CA SER A 74 -16.40 2.19 -5.30
C SER A 74 -16.01 3.36 -4.43
N ASP A 75 -15.16 3.16 -3.44
CA ASP A 75 -14.74 4.15 -2.45
C ASP A 75 -13.34 3.82 -1.93
N GLY A 76 -12.75 4.73 -1.14
CA GLY A 76 -11.45 4.52 -0.52
C GLY A 76 -10.91 5.76 0.17
N GLU A 77 -9.73 5.61 0.73
CA GLU A 77 -8.95 6.70 1.33
C GLU A 77 -7.63 6.85 0.55
N ALA A 78 -7.15 8.07 0.42
CA ALA A 78 -5.88 8.34 -0.23
C ALA A 78 -5.13 9.46 0.49
N TYR A 79 -3.84 9.28 0.65
CA TYR A 79 -2.92 10.27 1.21
C TYR A 79 -1.53 10.10 0.60
N PHE A 80 -0.78 11.17 0.59
CA PHE A 80 0.65 11.06 0.37
C PHE A 80 1.34 10.47 1.59
N ALA A 81 2.31 9.63 1.34
CA ALA A 81 3.13 9.01 2.36
C ALA A 81 4.60 9.13 1.95
N MET A 82 5.42 9.72 2.81
CA MET A 82 6.85 9.88 2.58
C MET A 82 7.61 9.36 3.79
N VAL A 83 8.38 8.30 3.60
CA VAL A 83 9.29 7.79 4.63
C VAL A 83 10.43 8.80 4.80
N THR A 84 10.67 9.24 6.02
CA THR A 84 11.69 10.25 6.37
C THR A 84 12.73 9.74 7.34
N ARG A 85 12.60 8.51 7.83
CA ARG A 85 13.56 7.86 8.74
C ARG A 85 14.44 6.90 7.98
N ALA A 86 15.70 6.83 8.36
CA ALA A 86 16.61 5.80 7.89
C ALA A 86 16.21 4.42 8.45
N ALA A 87 16.65 3.35 7.80
CA ALA A 87 16.27 1.99 8.21
C ALA A 87 16.71 1.67 9.65
N GLU A 88 17.84 2.24 10.06
CA GLU A 88 18.44 2.06 11.39
C GLU A 88 17.69 2.80 12.51
N GLU A 89 16.84 3.76 12.14
CA GLU A 89 16.03 4.58 13.06
C GLU A 89 14.62 4.02 13.26
N LEU A 90 14.27 2.95 12.53
CA LEU A 90 12.95 2.35 12.62
C LEU A 90 12.78 1.58 13.93
N THR A 91 11.60 1.71 14.55
CA THR A 91 11.22 0.83 15.66
C THR A 91 11.00 -0.60 15.14
N LEU A 92 10.92 -1.57 16.04
CA LEU A 92 10.64 -2.95 15.68
C LEU A 92 9.32 -3.05 14.91
N GLU A 93 8.27 -2.38 15.39
CA GLU A 93 6.94 -2.36 14.77
C GLU A 93 6.96 -1.76 13.36
N GLN A 94 7.81 -0.76 13.12
CA GLN A 94 7.96 -0.13 11.81
C GLN A 94 8.78 -0.96 10.82
N SER A 95 9.60 -1.88 11.30
CA SER A 95 10.51 -2.70 10.49
C SER A 95 9.95 -4.07 10.12
N ILE A 96 8.92 -4.55 10.81
CA ILE A 96 8.33 -5.86 10.53
C ILE A 96 7.31 -5.81 9.39
N PRO A 97 7.22 -6.87 8.58
CA PRO A 97 6.14 -7.01 7.60
C PRO A 97 4.77 -6.99 8.29
N HIS A 98 3.84 -6.25 7.73
CA HIS A 98 2.49 -6.12 8.26
C HIS A 98 1.44 -6.31 7.16
N PHE A 99 0.20 -6.36 7.54
CA PHE A 99 -0.96 -6.25 6.66
C PHE A 99 -1.87 -5.14 7.21
N ASP A 100 -2.55 -4.42 6.35
CA ASP A 100 -3.38 -3.29 6.78
C ASP A 100 -4.64 -3.76 7.51
N ARG A 101 -5.45 -4.57 6.82
CA ARG A 101 -6.70 -5.11 7.35
C ARG A 101 -6.98 -6.50 6.77
N PRO A 102 -7.50 -7.45 7.57
CA PRO A 102 -7.82 -8.81 7.10
C PRO A 102 -9.21 -8.85 6.41
N LEU A 103 -9.47 -7.93 5.50
CA LEU A 103 -10.74 -7.80 4.79
C LEU A 103 -10.61 -8.26 3.33
N LEU A 104 -11.57 -9.05 2.86
CA LEU A 104 -11.54 -9.62 1.52
C LEU A 104 -11.93 -8.62 0.42
N ASN A 105 -12.56 -7.50 0.78
CA ASN A 105 -13.11 -6.53 -0.17
C ASN A 105 -12.27 -5.26 -0.26
N GLU A 106 -11.05 -5.28 0.24
CA GLU A 106 -10.17 -4.13 0.24
C GLU A 106 -8.93 -4.39 -0.61
N TYR A 107 -8.47 -3.34 -1.25
CA TYR A 107 -7.25 -3.33 -2.05
C TYR A 107 -6.31 -2.28 -1.48
N ALA A 108 -5.10 -2.69 -1.11
CA ALA A 108 -4.02 -1.76 -0.87
C ALA A 108 -3.45 -1.30 -2.21
N ILE A 109 -3.33 0.01 -2.39
CA ILE A 109 -2.86 0.62 -3.62
C ILE A 109 -1.69 1.52 -3.31
N VAL A 110 -0.57 1.31 -3.99
CA VAL A 110 0.62 2.16 -3.90
C VAL A 110 0.87 2.80 -5.26
N HIS A 111 0.77 4.12 -5.32
CA HIS A 111 1.18 4.91 -6.48
C HIS A 111 2.56 5.49 -6.21
N TYR A 112 3.59 4.89 -6.79
CA TYR A 112 4.97 5.34 -6.62
C TYR A 112 5.20 6.66 -7.35
N LEU A 113 5.59 7.68 -6.60
CA LEU A 113 5.98 9.01 -7.10
C LEU A 113 7.48 9.25 -6.97
N CYS A 114 8.21 8.24 -6.55
CA CYS A 114 9.66 8.28 -6.37
C CYS A 114 10.39 7.43 -7.41
N SER A 115 11.70 7.65 -7.53
CA SER A 115 12.58 6.83 -8.35
C SER A 115 12.70 5.40 -7.78
N PRO A 116 12.94 4.38 -8.63
CA PRO A 116 13.23 3.00 -8.17
C PRO A 116 14.37 2.88 -7.18
N THR A 117 15.27 3.84 -7.11
CA THR A 117 16.39 3.88 -6.15
C THR A 117 15.92 3.95 -4.68
N PHE A 118 14.69 4.39 -4.44
CA PHE A 118 14.09 4.43 -3.10
C PHE A 118 13.41 3.12 -2.70
N GLY A 119 13.53 2.06 -3.51
CA GLY A 119 12.96 0.76 -3.21
C GLY A 119 11.53 0.61 -3.72
N GLY A 120 10.81 -0.37 -3.15
CA GLY A 120 9.46 -0.75 -3.56
C GLY A 120 8.74 -1.54 -2.47
N THR A 121 7.73 -2.29 -2.86
CA THR A 121 6.94 -3.13 -1.96
C THR A 121 7.33 -4.59 -2.12
N SER A 122 7.61 -5.26 -0.99
CA SER A 122 7.89 -6.68 -0.94
C SER A 122 6.75 -7.46 -0.31
N PHE A 123 6.51 -8.66 -0.80
CA PHE A 123 5.54 -9.59 -0.24
C PHE A 123 6.25 -10.69 0.52
N TYR A 124 5.74 -11.02 1.70
CA TYR A 124 6.36 -11.96 2.60
C TYR A 124 5.45 -13.16 2.85
N ARG A 125 6.07 -14.29 3.12
CA ARG A 125 5.40 -15.49 3.62
C ARG A 125 5.61 -15.59 5.12
N TYR A 126 4.52 -15.70 5.87
CA TYR A 126 4.59 -15.92 7.31
C TYR A 126 5.09 -17.34 7.58
N LYS A 127 6.32 -17.47 8.08
CA LYS A 127 7.00 -18.76 8.21
C LYS A 127 6.24 -19.80 9.02
N PRO A 128 5.65 -19.48 10.21
CA PRO A 128 5.00 -20.49 11.05
C PRO A 128 3.82 -21.20 10.39
N THR A 129 3.09 -20.52 9.52
CA THR A 129 1.89 -21.06 8.86
C THR A 129 1.99 -21.16 7.35
N ALA A 130 3.11 -20.71 6.77
CA ALA A 130 3.33 -20.58 5.33
C ALA A 130 2.30 -19.69 4.59
N GLN A 131 1.53 -18.87 5.30
CA GLN A 131 0.54 -17.98 4.73
C GLN A 131 1.19 -16.77 4.04
N VAL A 132 0.61 -16.35 2.93
CA VAL A 132 0.99 -15.14 2.18
C VAL A 132 -0.06 -14.04 2.29
N ALA A 133 -1.21 -14.36 2.87
CA ALA A 133 -2.27 -13.41 3.19
C ALA A 133 -2.89 -13.77 4.55
N ILE A 134 -3.10 -12.76 5.37
CA ILE A 134 -3.75 -12.92 6.66
C ILE A 134 -5.24 -12.64 6.47
N THR A 135 -6.07 -13.64 6.63
CA THR A 135 -7.53 -13.53 6.59
C THR A 135 -8.12 -13.47 8.01
N ARG A 136 -9.37 -13.04 8.15
CA ARG A 136 -10.05 -13.02 9.46
C ARG A 136 -9.96 -14.35 10.23
N PRO A 137 -10.20 -15.52 9.62
CA PRO A 137 -10.02 -16.80 10.31
C PRO A 137 -8.59 -17.06 10.74
N GLY A 138 -7.59 -16.61 9.99
CA GLY A 138 -6.16 -16.79 10.30
C GLY A 138 -5.59 -15.76 11.26
N LEU A 139 -6.31 -14.67 11.55
CA LEU A 139 -5.82 -13.55 12.35
C LEU A 139 -5.48 -13.98 13.79
N HIS A 140 -6.32 -14.77 14.41
CA HIS A 140 -6.11 -15.22 15.80
C HIS A 140 -4.83 -16.05 15.93
N ALA A 141 -4.61 -17.00 15.04
CA ALA A 141 -3.39 -17.80 15.01
C ALA A 141 -2.14 -16.95 14.75
N TYR A 142 -2.25 -15.96 13.85
CA TYR A 142 -1.17 -15.02 13.58
C TYR A 142 -0.81 -14.20 14.83
N GLN A 143 -1.80 -13.63 15.52
CA GLN A 143 -1.59 -12.84 16.75
C GLN A 143 -0.99 -13.66 17.89
N GLN A 144 -1.44 -14.91 18.09
CA GLN A 144 -0.85 -15.81 19.10
C GLN A 144 0.61 -16.12 18.84
N ASN A 145 1.00 -16.28 17.57
CA ASN A 145 2.39 -16.57 17.21
C ASN A 145 3.31 -15.34 17.31
N LEU A 146 2.78 -14.12 17.19
CA LEU A 146 3.58 -12.90 17.41
C LEU A 146 3.88 -12.62 18.87
N ALA A 147 3.11 -13.19 19.78
CA ALA A 147 3.27 -13.01 21.23
C ALA A 147 4.28 -13.99 21.87
N GLN A 148 4.86 -14.89 21.09
CA GLN A 148 5.90 -15.84 21.49
C GLN A 148 7.28 -15.35 21.05
#